data_5cc1f8b0dd5c6b603695bbd724ac1327
#
_entry.id   5cc1f8b0dd5c6b603695bbd724ac1327
#
_cell.length_a   1.000
_cell.length_b   1.000
_cell.length_c   1.000
_cell.angle_alpha   90.00
_cell.angle_beta   90.00
_cell.angle_gamma   90.00
#
_symmetry.space_group_name_H-M   'P 1'
#
loop_
_entity.id
_entity.type
_entity.pdbx_description
1 polymer ?
#
loop_
_entity_poly.entity_id
_entity_poly.type
_entity_poly.pdbx_seq_one_letter_code
_entity_poly.pdbx_strand_id
1 'polypeptide(L)'
;MFAGTTFEEARATRKHYVLPNGTGFFKSEYIISDAANAPAPHALLVEQDAEQVILPHFHEQNQFQVIVNGGGTLGRSEVRPITVHYAGAYTGYGPITAGKEGLWYFTLRPMMDNGAQFLPENRGKMKPLPKKHYHSDPLPTLTAAQLAALEAVSVTTVQHDDDGMMVQTMRIPPGGSLRAPLPAAGGGQFFLVTAGAANVAGKAYGQWSCIWAAHTDAALEFNAGPGGAEVLLAQCPRADYQPTFSPNHYKYPD
;
A
#
# COMPACT_ATOMS: atom_id res chain seq x y z
N MET A 1 14.93 -9.90 0.00
CA MET A 1 15.30 -9.29 -1.31
C MET A 1 14.79 -7.86 -1.29
N PHE A 2 15.69 -6.90 -1.40
CA PHE A 2 15.38 -5.48 -1.56
C PHE A 2 15.06 -5.18 -3.03
N ALA A 3 14.01 -4.41 -3.27
CA ALA A 3 13.62 -3.92 -4.59
C ALA A 3 13.08 -2.50 -4.46
N GLY A 4 13.31 -1.65 -5.47
CA GLY A 4 12.79 -0.29 -5.44
C GLY A 4 12.69 0.32 -6.84
N THR A 5 11.55 1.00 -7.10
CA THR A 5 11.23 1.61 -8.38
C THR A 5 10.79 3.05 -8.15
N THR A 6 11.34 3.97 -8.94
CA THR A 6 10.94 5.38 -8.93
C THR A 6 9.60 5.56 -9.67
N PHE A 7 8.96 6.71 -9.45
CA PHE A 7 7.73 7.05 -10.16
C PHE A 7 7.96 7.07 -11.69
N GLU A 8 9.06 7.65 -12.14
CA GLU A 8 9.42 7.77 -13.56
C GLU A 8 9.63 6.39 -14.20
N GLU A 9 10.36 5.50 -13.52
CA GLU A 9 10.58 4.12 -14.00
C GLU A 9 9.25 3.36 -14.11
N ALA A 10 8.39 3.47 -13.10
CA ALA A 10 7.08 2.82 -13.11
C ALA A 10 6.16 3.39 -14.19
N ARG A 11 6.19 4.70 -14.44
CA ARG A 11 5.39 5.36 -15.50
C ARG A 11 5.70 4.82 -16.89
N ALA A 12 6.90 4.33 -17.14
CA ALA A 12 7.24 3.68 -18.41
C ALA A 12 6.44 2.38 -18.65
N THR A 13 5.91 1.76 -17.61
CA THR A 13 5.08 0.55 -17.70
C THR A 13 3.58 0.83 -17.77
N ARG A 14 3.16 2.10 -17.73
CA ARG A 14 1.76 2.53 -17.64
C ARG A 14 0.93 2.02 -18.81
N LYS A 15 -0.14 1.26 -18.49
CA LYS A 15 -1.07 0.71 -19.47
C LYS A 15 -2.52 0.99 -19.06
N HIS A 16 -3.37 1.23 -20.03
CA HIS A 16 -4.82 1.35 -19.82
C HIS A 16 -5.47 -0.03 -19.80
N TYR A 17 -6.34 -0.24 -18.85
CA TYR A 17 -7.14 -1.45 -18.69
C TYR A 17 -8.62 -1.07 -18.65
N VAL A 18 -9.46 -1.92 -19.21
CA VAL A 18 -10.91 -1.79 -19.14
C VAL A 18 -11.47 -3.12 -18.62
N LEU A 19 -12.21 -3.07 -17.54
CA LEU A 19 -12.90 -4.23 -16.99
C LEU A 19 -14.11 -4.61 -17.85
N PRO A 20 -14.63 -5.85 -17.75
CA PRO A 20 -15.80 -6.29 -18.52
C PRO A 20 -17.06 -5.42 -18.34
N ASN A 21 -17.19 -4.73 -17.20
CA ASN A 21 -18.28 -3.79 -16.94
C ASN A 21 -18.05 -2.38 -17.51
N GLY A 22 -16.97 -2.16 -18.27
CA GLY A 22 -16.59 -0.90 -18.88
C GLY A 22 -15.76 0.05 -17.98
N THR A 23 -15.48 -0.32 -16.73
CA THR A 23 -14.64 0.49 -15.83
C THR A 23 -13.23 0.63 -16.37
N GLY A 24 -12.79 1.87 -16.61
CA GLY A 24 -11.45 2.20 -17.06
C GLY A 24 -10.50 2.60 -15.94
N PHE A 25 -9.24 2.20 -16.04
CA PHE A 25 -8.15 2.64 -15.18
C PHE A 25 -6.80 2.42 -15.85
N PHE A 26 -5.81 3.19 -15.43
CA PHE A 26 -4.42 2.91 -15.80
C PHE A 26 -3.72 2.16 -14.67
N LYS A 27 -2.70 1.41 -15.03
CA LYS A 27 -1.85 0.68 -14.10
C LYS A 27 -0.38 0.88 -14.45
N SER A 28 0.43 1.22 -13.45
CA SER A 28 1.88 1.29 -13.54
C SER A 28 2.48 0.28 -12.56
N GLU A 29 3.38 -0.57 -13.04
CA GLU A 29 4.02 -1.61 -12.24
C GLU A 29 5.27 -1.06 -11.55
N TYR A 30 5.41 -1.29 -10.24
CA TYR A 30 6.57 -0.88 -9.45
C TYR A 30 7.44 -2.06 -9.06
N ILE A 31 6.84 -3.09 -8.50
CA ILE A 31 7.52 -4.31 -8.09
C ILE A 31 6.73 -5.45 -8.66
N ILE A 32 7.34 -6.24 -9.52
CA ILE A 32 6.70 -7.36 -10.21
C ILE A 32 7.62 -8.58 -10.19
N SER A 33 7.03 -9.76 -10.12
CA SER A 33 7.72 -11.02 -10.35
C SER A 33 7.32 -11.59 -11.69
N ASP A 34 8.28 -12.13 -12.43
CA ASP A 34 8.07 -12.79 -13.72
C ASP A 34 7.38 -14.16 -13.58
N ALA A 35 7.29 -14.71 -12.37
CA ALA A 35 6.69 -16.01 -12.11
C ALA A 35 5.31 -15.86 -11.48
N ALA A 36 4.26 -16.25 -12.18
CA ALA A 36 2.94 -16.42 -11.61
C ALA A 36 3.02 -17.36 -10.39
N ASN A 37 2.43 -16.95 -9.25
CA ASN A 37 2.46 -17.66 -7.97
C ASN A 37 3.83 -17.82 -7.30
N ALA A 38 4.86 -17.09 -7.75
CA ALA A 38 6.09 -17.02 -6.99
C ALA A 38 5.85 -16.26 -5.67
N PRO A 39 6.49 -16.64 -4.56
CA PRO A 39 6.44 -15.89 -3.31
C PRO A 39 7.25 -14.60 -3.43
N ALA A 40 6.79 -13.68 -4.26
CA ALA A 40 7.44 -12.42 -4.58
C ALA A 40 6.46 -11.27 -4.39
N PRO A 41 6.94 -10.13 -3.87
CA PRO A 41 6.09 -8.95 -3.67
C PRO A 41 5.54 -8.41 -4.99
N HIS A 42 4.40 -7.76 -4.89
CA HIS A 42 3.79 -7.06 -6.01
C HIS A 42 3.33 -5.68 -5.57
N ALA A 43 3.82 -4.66 -6.23
CA ALA A 43 3.41 -3.27 -6.01
C ALA A 43 3.05 -2.61 -7.34
N LEU A 44 1.92 -1.93 -7.37
CA LEU A 44 1.44 -1.21 -8.54
C LEU A 44 0.68 0.05 -8.13
N LEU A 45 0.67 1.05 -9.01
CA LEU A 45 -0.19 2.22 -8.91
C LEU A 45 -1.39 2.03 -9.84
N VAL A 46 -2.60 2.12 -9.28
CA VAL A 46 -3.86 2.20 -10.03
C VAL A 46 -4.25 3.67 -10.13
N GLU A 47 -4.52 4.13 -11.35
CA GLU A 47 -5.09 5.44 -11.64
C GLU A 47 -6.50 5.19 -12.21
N GLN A 48 -7.50 5.21 -11.33
CA GLN A 48 -8.89 5.01 -11.69
C GLN A 48 -9.45 6.28 -12.30
N ASP A 49 -10.07 6.17 -13.46
CA ASP A 49 -10.66 7.31 -14.17
C ASP A 49 -11.81 7.94 -13.35
N ALA A 50 -12.10 9.22 -13.65
CA ALA A 50 -13.14 9.97 -12.94
C ALA A 50 -14.49 9.25 -12.99
N GLU A 51 -15.18 9.24 -11.84
CA GLU A 51 -16.52 8.68 -11.66
C GLU A 51 -16.66 7.18 -11.96
N GLN A 52 -15.55 6.46 -12.20
CA GLN A 52 -15.55 5.03 -12.43
C GLN A 52 -15.72 4.26 -11.11
N VAL A 53 -16.28 3.05 -11.21
CA VAL A 53 -16.55 2.18 -10.06
C VAL A 53 -15.91 0.82 -10.27
N ILE A 54 -14.97 0.46 -9.40
CA ILE A 54 -14.51 -0.92 -9.27
C ILE A 54 -15.43 -1.63 -8.29
N LEU A 55 -16.13 -2.66 -8.76
CA LEU A 55 -17.13 -3.40 -8.00
C LEU A 55 -16.54 -4.07 -6.75
N PRO A 56 -17.37 -4.42 -5.75
CA PRO A 56 -16.93 -5.18 -4.59
C PRO A 56 -16.21 -6.44 -5.00
N HIS A 57 -15.06 -6.70 -4.37
CA HIS A 57 -14.20 -7.85 -4.70
C HIS A 57 -13.35 -8.25 -3.49
N PHE A 58 -12.64 -9.34 -3.62
CA PHE A 58 -11.58 -9.75 -2.70
C PHE A 58 -10.34 -10.19 -3.49
N HIS A 59 -9.23 -10.26 -2.80
CA HIS A 59 -7.98 -10.85 -3.27
C HIS A 59 -7.60 -12.07 -2.44
N GLU A 60 -6.81 -12.95 -3.03
CA GLU A 60 -6.32 -14.15 -2.34
C GLU A 60 -5.13 -13.84 -1.43
N GLN A 61 -4.59 -12.63 -1.53
CA GLN A 61 -3.44 -12.14 -0.78
C GLN A 61 -3.81 -10.99 0.15
N ASN A 62 -3.01 -10.85 1.21
CA ASN A 62 -2.99 -9.63 2.02
C ASN A 62 -2.60 -8.44 1.15
N GLN A 63 -3.22 -7.29 1.36
CA GLN A 63 -2.84 -6.09 0.64
C GLN A 63 -3.06 -4.81 1.43
N PHE A 64 -2.19 -3.85 1.20
CA PHE A 64 -2.45 -2.45 1.48
C PHE A 64 -2.91 -1.73 0.20
N GLN A 65 -3.78 -0.74 0.39
CA GLN A 65 -4.07 0.29 -0.60
C GLN A 65 -3.77 1.64 0.03
N VAL A 66 -2.99 2.46 -0.66
CA VAL A 66 -2.60 3.81 -0.19
C VAL A 66 -3.07 4.82 -1.21
N ILE A 67 -4.06 5.62 -0.83
CA ILE A 67 -4.60 6.68 -1.69
C ILE A 67 -3.57 7.81 -1.74
N VAL A 68 -3.19 8.23 -2.95
CA VAL A 68 -2.12 9.22 -3.15
C VAL A 68 -2.54 10.44 -3.97
N ASN A 69 -3.63 10.35 -4.72
CA ASN A 69 -4.15 11.50 -5.48
C ASN A 69 -5.66 11.34 -5.75
N GLY A 70 -6.34 12.46 -5.98
CA GLY A 70 -7.79 12.49 -6.19
C GLY A 70 -8.57 12.20 -4.91
N GLY A 71 -9.73 11.60 -5.06
CA GLY A 71 -10.60 11.24 -3.93
C GLY A 71 -11.80 10.43 -4.39
N GLY A 72 -12.56 9.93 -3.43
CA GLY A 72 -13.73 9.10 -3.72
C GLY A 72 -14.22 8.35 -2.49
N THR A 73 -14.74 7.13 -2.68
CA THR A 73 -15.16 6.27 -1.59
C THR A 73 -14.60 4.85 -1.73
N LEU A 74 -14.32 4.22 -0.60
CA LEU A 74 -14.04 2.79 -0.48
C LEU A 74 -15.10 2.19 0.45
N GLY A 75 -16.04 1.46 -0.14
CA GLY A 75 -17.27 1.08 0.55
C GLY A 75 -18.08 2.30 0.98
N ARG A 76 -18.22 2.50 2.29
CA ARG A 76 -18.95 3.64 2.88
C ARG A 76 -18.03 4.77 3.34
N SER A 77 -16.72 4.57 3.33
CA SER A 77 -15.74 5.53 3.83
C SER A 77 -15.26 6.44 2.71
N GLU A 78 -15.24 7.75 2.96
CA GLU A 78 -14.55 8.69 2.09
C GLU A 78 -13.04 8.43 2.13
N VAL A 79 -12.39 8.56 0.97
CA VAL A 79 -10.94 8.41 0.83
C VAL A 79 -10.34 9.59 0.09
N ARG A 80 -9.19 10.03 0.58
CA ARG A 80 -8.36 11.11 0.00
C ARG A 80 -6.89 10.89 0.39
N PRO A 81 -5.93 11.59 -0.21
CA PRO A 81 -4.52 11.49 0.19
C PRO A 81 -4.27 11.97 1.64
N ILE A 82 -3.51 11.26 2.49
CA ILE A 82 -3.04 9.88 2.36
C ILE A 82 -3.96 8.99 3.21
N THR A 83 -4.84 8.24 2.61
CA THR A 83 -5.63 7.22 3.34
C THR A 83 -4.98 5.87 3.13
N VAL A 84 -4.81 5.10 4.19
CA VAL A 84 -4.30 3.73 4.15
C VAL A 84 -5.44 2.76 4.45
N HIS A 85 -5.67 1.85 3.54
CA HIS A 85 -6.58 0.71 3.70
C HIS A 85 -5.79 -0.60 3.68
N TYR A 86 -6.16 -1.54 4.54
CA TYR A 86 -5.64 -2.90 4.52
C TYR A 86 -6.81 -3.90 4.47
N ALA A 87 -6.67 -4.89 3.61
CA ALA A 87 -7.56 -6.04 3.55
C ALA A 87 -6.72 -7.33 3.63
N GLY A 88 -7.03 -8.17 4.62
CA GLY A 88 -6.45 -9.51 4.71
C GLY A 88 -6.92 -10.40 3.56
N ALA A 89 -6.18 -11.47 3.29
CA ALA A 89 -6.51 -12.45 2.26
C ALA A 89 -7.96 -12.92 2.35
N TYR A 90 -8.62 -13.05 1.21
CA TYR A 90 -10.03 -13.43 1.08
C TYR A 90 -11.03 -12.53 1.82
N THR A 91 -10.63 -11.31 2.17
CA THR A 91 -11.50 -10.32 2.79
C THR A 91 -12.12 -9.44 1.71
N GLY A 92 -13.45 -9.48 1.58
CA GLY A 92 -14.19 -8.66 0.60
C GLY A 92 -14.25 -7.20 1.02
N TYR A 93 -14.10 -6.28 0.07
CA TYR A 93 -14.19 -4.83 0.26
C TYR A 93 -14.68 -4.13 -1.01
N GLY A 94 -14.94 -2.84 -0.91
CA GLY A 94 -15.46 -2.03 -2.00
C GLY A 94 -16.97 -1.80 -1.89
N PRO A 95 -17.61 -1.20 -2.92
CA PRO A 95 -17.00 -0.74 -4.17
C PRO A 95 -15.92 0.34 -3.94
N ILE A 96 -15.02 0.50 -4.91
CA ILE A 96 -14.11 1.65 -4.94
C ILE A 96 -14.66 2.60 -6.00
N THR A 97 -15.14 3.75 -5.57
CA THR A 97 -15.72 4.76 -6.45
C THR A 97 -14.81 5.97 -6.53
N ALA A 98 -14.30 6.27 -7.71
CA ALA A 98 -13.53 7.48 -7.95
C ALA A 98 -14.43 8.71 -7.98
N GLY A 99 -13.97 9.81 -7.42
CA GLY A 99 -14.61 11.11 -7.52
C GLY A 99 -14.37 11.77 -8.89
N LYS A 100 -14.76 13.03 -9.01
CA LYS A 100 -14.67 13.80 -10.27
C LYS A 100 -13.23 14.02 -10.78
N GLU A 101 -12.24 13.93 -9.88
CA GLU A 101 -10.83 14.09 -10.22
C GLU A 101 -10.11 12.75 -10.42
N GLY A 102 -10.87 11.64 -10.45
CA GLY A 102 -10.30 10.31 -10.42
C GLY A 102 -9.80 9.90 -9.04
N LEU A 103 -9.17 8.74 -8.97
CA LEU A 103 -8.64 8.19 -7.74
C LEU A 103 -7.36 7.40 -8.03
N TRP A 104 -6.23 7.83 -7.44
CA TRP A 104 -4.97 7.12 -7.57
C TRP A 104 -4.61 6.44 -6.26
N TYR A 105 -4.28 5.17 -6.33
CA TYR A 105 -3.85 4.42 -5.15
C TYR A 105 -2.82 3.35 -5.49
N PHE A 106 -1.84 3.23 -4.61
CA PHE A 106 -0.96 2.06 -4.62
C PHE A 106 -1.71 0.84 -4.12
N THR A 107 -1.43 -0.30 -4.73
CA THR A 107 -1.78 -1.63 -4.23
C THR A 107 -0.47 -2.37 -3.94
N LEU A 108 -0.30 -2.78 -2.68
CA LEU A 108 0.94 -3.34 -2.16
C LEU A 108 0.64 -4.72 -1.57
N ARG A 109 1.25 -5.77 -2.12
CA ARG A 109 1.04 -7.15 -1.70
C ARG A 109 2.37 -7.83 -1.41
N PRO A 110 2.52 -8.55 -0.29
CA PRO A 110 3.74 -9.29 0.01
C PRO A 110 3.95 -10.49 -0.91
N MET A 111 2.92 -10.87 -1.66
CA MET A 111 2.94 -11.97 -2.62
C MET A 111 2.07 -11.62 -3.84
N MET A 112 2.50 -12.07 -5.02
CA MET A 112 1.74 -11.94 -6.27
C MET A 112 0.33 -12.52 -6.11
N ASP A 113 -0.64 -11.89 -6.76
CA ASP A 113 -2.06 -12.24 -6.70
C ASP A 113 -2.63 -12.48 -8.10
N ASN A 114 -3.58 -13.39 -8.21
CA ASN A 114 -4.23 -13.76 -9.48
C ASN A 114 -5.27 -12.73 -9.97
N GLY A 115 -5.41 -11.59 -9.28
CA GLY A 115 -6.35 -10.53 -9.62
C GLY A 115 -7.61 -10.51 -8.76
N ALA A 116 -8.44 -9.50 -9.01
CA ALA A 116 -9.67 -9.29 -8.26
C ALA A 116 -10.70 -10.39 -8.51
N GLN A 117 -11.26 -10.94 -7.44
CA GLN A 117 -12.38 -11.86 -7.46
C GLN A 117 -13.66 -11.07 -7.14
N PHE A 118 -14.40 -10.68 -8.18
CA PHE A 118 -15.60 -9.86 -8.03
C PHE A 118 -16.74 -10.58 -7.30
N LEU A 119 -17.48 -9.83 -6.51
CA LEU A 119 -18.62 -10.30 -5.74
C LEU A 119 -19.93 -9.77 -6.38
N PRO A 120 -21.02 -10.54 -6.32
CA PRO A 120 -21.19 -11.81 -5.58
C PRO A 120 -20.70 -13.08 -6.30
N GLU A 121 -20.34 -13.01 -7.60
CA GLU A 121 -20.11 -14.14 -8.49
C GLU A 121 -19.04 -15.11 -7.95
N ASN A 122 -17.97 -14.57 -7.35
CA ASN A 122 -16.86 -15.36 -6.83
C ASN A 122 -16.96 -15.65 -5.32
N ARG A 123 -18.13 -15.41 -4.69
CA ARG A 123 -18.30 -15.67 -3.23
C ARG A 123 -17.91 -17.10 -2.84
N GLY A 124 -18.22 -18.08 -3.67
CA GLY A 124 -17.88 -19.48 -3.43
C GLY A 124 -16.37 -19.80 -3.41
N LYS A 125 -15.53 -18.89 -3.90
CA LYS A 125 -14.07 -19.02 -3.84
C LYS A 125 -13.46 -18.47 -2.55
N MET A 126 -14.24 -17.76 -1.73
CA MET A 126 -13.76 -17.21 -0.46
C MET A 126 -13.41 -18.32 0.51
N LYS A 127 -12.23 -18.25 1.12
CA LYS A 127 -11.82 -19.17 2.17
C LYS A 127 -12.33 -18.69 3.54
N PRO A 128 -12.66 -19.61 4.48
CA PRO A 128 -13.10 -19.28 5.84
C PRO A 128 -11.91 -18.87 6.72
N LEU A 129 -11.14 -17.88 6.28
CA LEU A 129 -10.04 -17.29 7.03
C LEU A 129 -10.54 -16.11 7.86
N PRO A 130 -9.88 -15.76 8.98
CA PRO A 130 -10.17 -14.56 9.74
C PRO A 130 -10.14 -13.34 8.84
N LYS A 131 -11.21 -12.54 8.88
CA LYS A 131 -11.29 -11.32 8.08
C LYS A 131 -10.62 -10.18 8.84
N LYS A 132 -9.71 -9.49 8.17
CA LYS A 132 -9.00 -8.34 8.75
C LYS A 132 -9.14 -7.15 7.81
N HIS A 133 -9.63 -6.06 8.39
CA HIS A 133 -9.70 -4.75 7.75
C HIS A 133 -9.03 -3.72 8.63
N TYR A 134 -8.34 -2.81 8.00
CA TYR A 134 -7.92 -1.55 8.61
C TYR A 134 -8.21 -0.40 7.63
N HIS A 135 -8.61 0.73 8.15
CA HIS A 135 -8.85 1.95 7.38
C HIS A 135 -8.45 3.14 8.24
N SER A 136 -7.48 3.92 7.78
CA SER A 136 -7.07 5.13 8.49
C SER A 136 -7.96 6.32 8.11
N ASP A 137 -8.05 7.29 8.99
CA ASP A 137 -8.30 8.66 8.55
C ASP A 137 -7.18 9.13 7.60
N PRO A 138 -7.41 10.15 6.76
CA PRO A 138 -6.36 10.73 5.95
C PRO A 138 -5.21 11.25 6.81
N LEU A 139 -4.01 10.72 6.55
CA LEU A 139 -2.81 11.09 7.28
C LEU A 139 -2.32 12.47 6.81
N PRO A 140 -1.91 13.35 7.73
CA PRO A 140 -1.38 14.66 7.36
C PRO A 140 -0.02 14.51 6.65
N THR A 141 0.08 15.12 5.47
CA THR A 141 1.32 15.22 4.70
C THR A 141 1.90 16.64 4.83
N LEU A 142 3.21 16.75 4.67
CA LEU A 142 3.90 18.02 4.71
C LEU A 142 3.97 18.67 3.32
N THR A 143 3.78 19.97 3.25
CA THR A 143 4.16 20.74 2.07
C THR A 143 5.68 20.76 1.91
N ALA A 144 6.18 21.07 0.71
CA ALA A 144 7.61 21.17 0.47
C ALA A 144 8.31 22.17 1.42
N ALA A 145 7.66 23.29 1.74
CA ALA A 145 8.19 24.28 2.68
C ALA A 145 8.26 23.74 4.12
N GLN A 146 7.23 23.04 4.58
CA GLN A 146 7.22 22.42 5.91
C GLN A 146 8.26 21.29 6.01
N LEU A 147 8.43 20.50 4.94
CA LEU A 147 9.41 19.43 4.88
C LEU A 147 10.84 19.97 4.94
N ALA A 148 11.12 21.05 4.18
CA ALA A 148 12.42 21.72 4.18
C ALA A 148 12.74 22.44 5.51
N ALA A 149 11.72 22.76 6.31
CA ALA A 149 11.87 23.39 7.62
C ALA A 149 11.95 22.38 8.78
N LEU A 150 11.96 21.08 8.51
CA LEU A 150 12.14 20.08 9.56
C LEU A 150 13.54 20.20 10.18
N GLU A 151 13.61 20.20 11.51
CA GLU A 151 14.86 20.27 12.27
C GLU A 151 15.27 18.89 12.83
N ALA A 152 14.32 17.97 12.98
CA ALA A 152 14.56 16.67 13.58
C ALA A 152 13.78 15.56 12.86
N VAL A 153 14.34 14.35 12.96
CA VAL A 153 13.64 13.11 12.53
C VAL A 153 12.43 12.87 13.43
N SER A 154 11.31 12.48 12.83
CA SER A 154 10.15 12.02 13.58
C SER A 154 9.55 10.77 12.96
N VAL A 155 9.06 9.88 13.81
CA VAL A 155 8.33 8.65 13.41
C VAL A 155 7.03 8.63 14.17
N THR A 156 5.92 8.52 13.44
CA THR A 156 4.58 8.40 14.02
C THR A 156 4.01 7.04 13.66
N THR A 157 3.74 6.21 14.65
CA THR A 157 3.02 4.94 14.45
C THR A 157 1.53 5.25 14.36
N VAL A 158 0.95 4.94 13.21
CA VAL A 158 -0.48 5.14 12.92
C VAL A 158 -1.27 3.91 13.32
N GLN A 159 -0.73 2.73 13.04
CA GLN A 159 -1.31 1.43 13.38
C GLN A 159 -0.19 0.43 13.70
N HIS A 160 -0.43 -0.44 14.68
CA HIS A 160 0.43 -1.56 15.01
C HIS A 160 -0.40 -2.68 15.64
N ASP A 161 -0.34 -3.87 15.06
CA ASP A 161 -1.07 -5.04 15.51
C ASP A 161 -0.13 -6.16 15.97
N ASP A 162 -0.62 -7.08 16.79
CA ASP A 162 0.14 -8.20 17.38
C ASP A 162 0.71 -9.16 16.32
N ASP A 163 0.07 -9.24 15.13
CA ASP A 163 0.57 -10.03 14.00
C ASP A 163 1.72 -9.36 13.24
N GLY A 164 2.16 -8.19 13.71
CA GLY A 164 3.24 -7.42 13.11
C GLY A 164 2.80 -6.50 11.98
N MET A 165 1.50 -6.42 11.63
CA MET A 165 1.02 -5.38 10.71
C MET A 165 1.28 -4.00 11.32
N MET A 166 1.87 -3.10 10.53
CA MET A 166 2.18 -1.76 11.04
C MET A 166 2.11 -0.72 9.93
N VAL A 167 1.63 0.46 10.28
CA VAL A 167 1.68 1.67 9.44
C VAL A 167 2.39 2.77 10.21
N GLN A 168 3.43 3.37 9.61
CA GLN A 168 4.15 4.50 10.19
C GLN A 168 4.37 5.60 9.15
N THR A 169 4.36 6.84 9.60
CA THR A 169 4.89 7.99 8.85
C THR A 169 6.26 8.34 9.41
N MET A 170 7.25 8.40 8.54
CA MET A 170 8.64 8.74 8.86
C MET A 170 8.98 10.07 8.19
N ARG A 171 9.46 11.05 8.95
CA ARG A 171 9.85 12.39 8.46
C ARG A 171 11.30 12.64 8.77
N ILE A 172 12.05 13.00 7.74
CA ILE A 172 13.49 13.13 7.80
C ILE A 172 13.86 14.54 7.33
N PRO A 173 14.53 15.34 8.17
CA PRO A 173 14.94 16.71 7.81
C PRO A 173 15.92 16.71 6.64
N PRO A 174 16.12 17.86 5.97
CA PRO A 174 17.11 18.02 4.93
C PRO A 174 18.48 17.48 5.32
N GLY A 175 19.05 16.58 4.51
CA GLY A 175 20.35 15.94 4.76
C GLY A 175 20.39 15.00 5.97
N GLY A 176 19.27 14.78 6.65
CA GLY A 176 19.17 13.84 7.76
C GLY A 176 19.09 12.39 7.30
N SER A 177 19.24 11.46 8.25
CA SER A 177 19.09 10.02 8.00
C SER A 177 18.21 9.36 9.04
N LEU A 178 17.54 8.28 8.63
CA LEU A 178 16.70 7.45 9.48
C LEU A 178 16.85 5.99 9.10
N ARG A 179 17.13 5.16 10.09
CA ARG A 179 17.05 3.70 9.95
C ARG A 179 15.65 3.22 10.26
N ALA A 180 15.01 2.55 9.29
CA ALA A 180 13.68 1.98 9.44
C ALA A 180 13.66 0.84 10.48
N PRO A 181 12.48 0.43 10.98
CA PRO A 181 12.34 -0.78 11.79
C PRO A 181 12.83 -2.03 11.05
N LEU A 182 13.21 -3.06 11.81
CA LEU A 182 13.61 -4.35 11.23
C LEU A 182 12.41 -5.00 10.52
N PRO A 183 12.56 -5.43 9.24
CA PRO A 183 11.49 -6.11 8.51
C PRO A 183 11.06 -7.45 9.14
N ALA A 184 11.94 -8.09 9.90
CA ALA A 184 11.68 -9.36 10.59
C ALA A 184 10.55 -9.28 11.63
N ALA A 185 10.14 -8.07 12.06
CA ALA A 185 8.97 -7.88 12.92
C ALA A 185 7.63 -8.18 12.22
N GLY A 186 7.61 -8.25 10.88
CA GLY A 186 6.44 -8.50 10.06
C GLY A 186 6.72 -9.44 8.88
N GLY A 187 5.83 -9.43 7.88
CA GLY A 187 5.93 -10.19 6.63
C GLY A 187 6.64 -9.45 5.49
N GLY A 188 7.48 -8.45 5.83
CA GLY A 188 8.13 -7.55 4.90
C GLY A 188 7.48 -6.16 4.90
N GLN A 189 8.17 -5.20 4.28
CA GLN A 189 7.85 -3.78 4.38
C GLN A 189 7.81 -3.12 3.00
N PHE A 190 6.74 -2.37 2.75
CA PHE A 190 6.68 -1.41 1.66
C PHE A 190 6.93 0.00 2.20
N PHE A 191 7.69 0.77 1.46
CA PHE A 191 7.94 2.18 1.74
C PHE A 191 7.52 3.00 0.53
N LEU A 192 6.65 3.99 0.76
CA LEU A 192 6.25 4.96 -0.24
C LEU A 192 6.81 6.32 0.13
N VAL A 193 7.55 6.96 -0.76
CA VAL A 193 7.95 8.36 -0.58
C VAL A 193 6.74 9.23 -0.87
N THR A 194 6.16 9.84 0.16
CA THR A 194 4.95 10.67 0.04
C THR A 194 5.27 12.13 -0.23
N ALA A 195 6.46 12.61 0.19
CA ALA A 195 6.96 13.95 -0.14
C ALA A 195 8.49 14.00 -0.13
N GLY A 196 9.07 14.90 -0.91
CA GLY A 196 10.52 15.08 -1.01
C GLY A 196 11.23 13.91 -1.69
N ALA A 197 12.44 13.60 -1.23
CA ALA A 197 13.24 12.51 -1.77
C ALA A 197 14.20 11.93 -0.74
N ALA A 198 14.47 10.63 -0.82
CA ALA A 198 15.48 9.96 -0.01
C ALA A 198 16.38 9.06 -0.87
N ASN A 199 17.65 8.95 -0.50
CA ASN A 199 18.57 7.95 -1.04
C ASN A 199 18.50 6.69 -0.18
N VAL A 200 18.34 5.53 -0.82
CA VAL A 200 18.36 4.22 -0.18
C VAL A 200 19.27 3.32 -1.00
N ALA A 201 20.27 2.74 -0.36
CA ALA A 201 21.25 1.84 -1.01
C ALA A 201 21.90 2.45 -2.28
N GLY A 202 22.18 3.76 -2.27
CA GLY A 202 22.85 4.47 -3.38
C GLY A 202 21.93 4.94 -4.51
N LYS A 203 20.61 4.67 -4.46
CA LYS A 203 19.62 5.14 -5.44
C LYS A 203 18.70 6.19 -4.81
N ALA A 204 18.43 7.26 -5.56
CA ALA A 204 17.48 8.30 -5.15
C ALA A 204 16.04 7.89 -5.50
N TYR A 205 15.14 8.09 -4.54
CA TYR A 205 13.72 7.84 -4.66
C TYR A 205 12.95 9.12 -4.34
N GLY A 206 12.33 9.71 -5.33
CA GLY A 206 11.46 10.88 -5.20
C GLY A 206 10.02 10.51 -4.82
N GLN A 207 9.17 11.52 -4.78
CA GLN A 207 7.74 11.34 -4.48
C GLN A 207 7.10 10.25 -5.36
N TRP A 208 6.25 9.45 -4.76
CA TRP A 208 5.56 8.30 -5.36
C TRP A 208 6.48 7.15 -5.79
N SER A 209 7.73 7.15 -5.36
CA SER A 209 8.58 5.93 -5.46
C SER A 209 8.13 4.89 -4.45
N CYS A 210 8.26 3.61 -4.81
CA CYS A 210 7.95 2.48 -3.94
C CYS A 210 9.16 1.58 -3.75
N ILE A 211 9.41 1.17 -2.50
CA ILE A 211 10.54 0.33 -2.10
C ILE A 211 9.98 -0.85 -1.30
N TRP A 212 10.53 -2.02 -1.50
CA TRP A 212 10.26 -3.25 -0.74
C TRP A 212 11.50 -3.76 -0.02
N ALA A 213 11.33 -4.16 1.25
CA ALA A 213 12.29 -4.95 2.01
C ALA A 213 11.62 -6.24 2.49
N ALA A 214 12.20 -7.39 2.14
CA ALA A 214 11.73 -8.69 2.61
C ALA A 214 11.98 -8.84 4.12
N HIS A 215 11.21 -9.68 4.80
CA HIS A 215 11.36 -9.94 6.24
C HIS A 215 12.75 -10.45 6.63
N THR A 216 13.51 -11.00 5.68
CA THR A 216 14.89 -11.48 5.87
C THR A 216 15.95 -10.41 5.61
N ASP A 217 15.56 -9.23 5.12
CA ASP A 217 16.50 -8.17 4.82
C ASP A 217 16.90 -7.39 6.09
N ALA A 218 18.04 -6.72 6.04
CA ALA A 218 18.40 -5.75 7.05
C ALA A 218 17.47 -4.52 7.00
N ALA A 219 17.36 -3.79 8.11
CA ALA A 219 16.65 -2.53 8.15
C ALA A 219 17.25 -1.54 7.15
N LEU A 220 16.40 -0.93 6.34
CA LEU A 220 16.82 0.07 5.35
C LEU A 220 17.19 1.39 6.04
N GLU A 221 18.18 2.07 5.47
CA GLU A 221 18.57 3.41 5.86
C GLU A 221 18.13 4.40 4.77
N PHE A 222 17.39 5.42 5.19
CA PHE A 222 16.89 6.49 4.36
C PHE A 222 17.70 7.74 4.61
N ASN A 223 18.38 8.27 3.60
CA ASN A 223 19.13 9.54 3.66
C ASN A 223 18.36 10.58 2.87
N ALA A 224 17.76 11.56 3.56
CA ALA A 224 16.95 12.59 2.92
C ALA A 224 17.79 13.49 2.01
N GLY A 225 17.20 13.87 0.88
CA GLY A 225 17.74 14.89 -0.01
C GLY A 225 17.70 16.31 0.64
N PRO A 226 18.13 17.33 -0.10
CA PRO A 226 18.23 18.71 0.41
C PRO A 226 16.87 19.34 0.76
N GLY A 227 15.77 18.77 0.30
CA GLY A 227 14.42 19.21 0.64
C GLY A 227 13.76 18.40 1.76
N GLY A 228 14.46 17.45 2.38
CA GLY A 228 13.87 16.49 3.32
C GLY A 228 13.13 15.34 2.64
N ALA A 229 12.62 14.42 3.44
CA ALA A 229 11.81 13.31 2.96
C ALA A 229 10.68 12.95 3.93
N GLU A 230 9.50 12.64 3.40
CA GLU A 230 8.42 11.98 4.12
C GLU A 230 8.16 10.61 3.48
N VAL A 231 8.17 9.56 4.29
CA VAL A 231 8.04 8.17 3.85
C VAL A 231 6.97 7.47 4.67
N LEU A 232 6.01 6.85 3.99
CA LEU A 232 5.02 5.97 4.59
C LEU A 232 5.57 4.54 4.59
N LEU A 233 5.64 3.92 5.76
CA LEU A 233 5.90 2.49 5.93
C LEU A 233 4.57 1.75 6.05
N ALA A 234 4.37 0.72 5.22
CA ALA A 234 3.32 -0.27 5.31
C ALA A 234 3.94 -1.66 5.50
N GLN A 235 3.98 -2.15 6.74
CA GLN A 235 4.52 -3.46 7.09
C GLN A 235 3.42 -4.51 7.04
N CYS A 236 3.64 -5.57 6.27
CA CYS A 236 2.72 -6.70 6.18
C CYS A 236 2.75 -7.53 7.47
N PRO A 237 1.63 -8.20 7.84
CA PRO A 237 1.63 -9.14 8.96
C PRO A 237 2.59 -10.30 8.70
N ARG A 238 3.08 -10.95 9.76
CA ARG A 238 3.91 -12.15 9.66
C ARG A 238 3.17 -13.27 8.95
N ALA A 239 3.86 -13.96 8.05
CA ALA A 239 3.27 -15.07 7.30
C ALA A 239 2.97 -16.29 8.18
N ASP A 240 3.69 -16.45 9.28
CA ASP A 240 3.54 -17.52 10.28
C ASP A 240 2.47 -17.20 11.33
N TYR A 241 1.95 -15.97 11.36
CA TYR A 241 0.87 -15.60 12.27
C TYR A 241 -0.42 -16.31 11.86
N GLN A 242 -0.85 -17.24 12.70
CA GLN A 242 -2.12 -17.93 12.57
C GLN A 242 -3.04 -17.44 13.69
N PRO A 243 -3.94 -16.48 13.43
CA PRO A 243 -4.88 -16.03 14.44
C PRO A 243 -5.75 -17.19 14.89
N THR A 244 -6.02 -17.27 16.18
CA THR A 244 -6.91 -18.30 16.74
C THR A 244 -8.29 -18.11 16.13
N PHE A 245 -8.74 -19.08 15.34
CA PHE A 245 -10.06 -19.05 14.73
C PHE A 245 -11.12 -19.29 15.82
N SER A 246 -11.99 -18.31 16.04
CA SER A 246 -13.17 -18.48 16.88
C SER A 246 -14.42 -18.47 15.98
N PRO A 247 -15.07 -19.62 15.76
CA PRO A 247 -16.25 -19.71 14.89
C PRO A 247 -17.42 -18.87 15.39
N ASN A 248 -17.43 -18.49 16.66
CA ASN A 248 -18.51 -17.69 17.27
C ASN A 248 -18.45 -16.18 16.98
N HIS A 249 -17.38 -15.69 16.33
CA HIS A 249 -17.24 -14.27 16.01
C HIS A 249 -17.68 -13.90 14.57
N TYR A 250 -18.04 -14.89 13.76
CA TYR A 250 -18.46 -14.67 12.38
C TYR A 250 -19.94 -14.97 12.20
N LYS A 251 -20.77 -13.99 12.53
CA LYS A 251 -22.11 -13.92 11.93
C LYS A 251 -21.95 -13.19 10.59
N TYR A 252 -22.17 -13.92 9.50
CA TYR A 252 -22.39 -13.25 8.22
C TYR A 252 -23.65 -12.37 8.38
N PRO A 253 -23.62 -11.09 7.98
CA PRO A 253 -24.87 -10.38 7.81
C PRO A 253 -25.64 -11.11 6.70
N ASP A 254 -26.88 -11.47 6.97
CA ASP A 254 -27.84 -12.04 6.03
C ASP A 254 -28.05 -11.13 4.82
#